data_5a4b4de978e0e1e6139da97b9d26dd5b
#
_entry.id   5a4b4de978e0e1e6139da97b9d26dd5b
#
_cell.length_a   1.000
_cell.length_b   1.000
_cell.length_c   1.000
_cell.angle_alpha   90.00
_cell.angle_beta   90.00
_cell.angle_gamma   90.00
#
_symmetry.space_group_name_H-M   'P 1'
#
loop_
_entity.id
_entity.type
_entity.pdbx_description
1 polymer ?
#
loop_
_entity_poly.entity_id
_entity_poly.type
_entity_poly.pdbx_seq_one_letter_code
_entity_poly.pdbx_strand_id
1 'polypeptide(L)'
;MSFKQKSFYLGILCLVITAGSLGCGKRGLPRPPKERVSQRAEVSGLQRGNTVKISWKMPARNAGKGSVLNIDRVDIYRLAEPVSATTSLTAEDFASRSNIIKTLKIVDDDFGGKILSYTDELQFASQAVRLIYALRFANAAGQKAAFSNFLVIEPAGRVAAEPTALASELSQDAVTLSWTSPAANIDGTTPVSLLGYNVYRSTSEKQPARLLNKTPITETRFRDEFFDFGKQYFYFVRSVSLGTGSEPVESTESNILEIKPLDTFAPTAPAAITLAVGQDLISIFFATNPEKDIKGYKIYRSTDKDLDLTKWQLLTPELLERNSFQDKTVESGKQYFYYLTATDNAGNVSQPSEIVFETMPAR
;
A
#
# COMPACT_ATOMS: atom_id res chain seq x y z
N MET A 1 20.02 -31.13 87.05
CA MET A 1 19.20 -29.97 86.77
C MET A 1 17.83 -30.16 87.41
N SER A 2 17.43 -29.24 88.31
CA SER A 2 16.24 -29.35 89.15
C SER A 2 14.98 -29.17 88.29
N PHE A 3 13.91 -29.87 88.68
CA PHE A 3 12.59 -29.83 87.99
C PHE A 3 12.01 -28.40 87.87
N LYS A 4 12.39 -27.48 88.73
CA LYS A 4 12.01 -26.07 88.72
C LYS A 4 12.67 -25.30 87.50
N GLN A 5 13.84 -25.71 87.06
CA GLN A 5 14.51 -25.07 85.95
C GLN A 5 13.93 -25.45 84.57
N LYS A 6 13.42 -26.68 84.41
CA LYS A 6 12.71 -27.14 83.24
C LYS A 6 11.35 -26.42 83.01
N SER A 7 10.64 -26.15 84.08
CA SER A 7 9.34 -25.44 84.06
C SER A 7 9.52 -23.97 83.63
N PHE A 8 10.64 -23.33 84.09
CA PHE A 8 10.95 -21.94 83.68
C PHE A 8 11.26 -21.78 82.22
N TYR A 9 12.05 -22.71 81.61
CA TYR A 9 12.34 -22.69 80.19
C TYR A 9 11.10 -23.05 79.35
N LEU A 10 10.22 -23.89 79.79
CA LEU A 10 8.99 -24.22 79.07
C LEU A 10 8.01 -23.04 79.06
N GLY A 11 7.95 -22.28 80.18
CA GLY A 11 7.13 -21.05 80.30
C GLY A 11 7.66 -19.92 79.33
N ILE A 12 8.97 -19.75 79.26
CA ILE A 12 9.58 -18.79 78.37
C ILE A 12 9.40 -19.21 76.90
N LEU A 13 9.49 -20.51 76.58
CA LEU A 13 9.26 -21.01 75.21
C LEU A 13 7.81 -20.81 74.76
N CYS A 14 6.83 -21.05 75.63
CA CYS A 14 5.43 -20.76 75.33
C CYS A 14 5.15 -19.26 75.18
N LEU A 15 5.81 -18.38 75.92
CA LEU A 15 5.64 -16.94 75.84
C LEU A 15 6.22 -16.37 74.58
N VAL A 16 7.34 -16.95 74.04
CA VAL A 16 7.95 -16.56 72.75
C VAL A 16 7.10 -17.01 71.61
N ILE A 17 6.44 -18.19 71.67
CA ILE A 17 5.58 -18.68 70.59
C ILE A 17 4.26 -17.89 70.51
N THR A 18 3.73 -17.40 71.59
CA THR A 18 2.51 -16.57 71.61
C THR A 18 2.77 -15.13 71.20
N ALA A 19 4.00 -14.60 71.34
CA ALA A 19 4.34 -13.26 70.87
C ALA A 19 4.54 -13.19 69.37
N GLY A 20 4.83 -14.34 68.73
CA GLY A 20 5.02 -14.42 67.27
C GLY A 20 3.73 -14.41 66.38
N SER A 21 2.55 -14.58 67.01
CA SER A 21 1.26 -14.69 66.31
C SER A 21 0.37 -13.44 66.40
N LEU A 22 0.87 -12.32 66.94
CA LEU A 22 0.18 -11.02 66.90
C LEU A 22 0.66 -10.06 65.83
N GLY A 23 1.18 -10.59 64.74
CA GLY A 23 1.36 -9.85 63.51
C GLY A 23 0.01 -9.60 62.84
N CYS A 24 -0.85 -8.77 63.40
CA CYS A 24 -1.94 -8.15 62.68
C CYS A 24 -1.34 -7.27 61.58
N GLY A 25 -1.14 -7.85 60.43
CA GLY A 25 -0.92 -7.09 59.24
C GLY A 25 -2.06 -6.08 59.10
N LYS A 26 -1.83 -4.81 59.44
CA LYS A 26 -2.75 -3.73 59.12
C LYS A 26 -3.02 -3.83 57.62
N ARG A 27 -4.17 -4.40 57.23
CA ARG A 27 -4.69 -4.25 55.90
C ARG A 27 -4.77 -2.74 55.65
N GLY A 28 -3.86 -2.19 54.87
CA GLY A 28 -3.98 -0.81 54.44
C GLY A 28 -5.37 -0.62 53.84
N LEU A 29 -5.89 0.59 53.93
CA LEU A 29 -7.15 0.95 53.29
C LEU A 29 -7.15 0.40 51.86
N PRO A 30 -8.26 -0.19 51.37
CA PRO A 30 -8.37 -0.67 50.02
C PRO A 30 -7.96 0.47 49.09
N ARG A 31 -6.83 0.35 48.44
CA ARG A 31 -6.46 1.31 47.42
C ARG A 31 -7.53 1.20 46.32
N PRO A 32 -8.08 2.33 45.84
CA PRO A 32 -8.97 2.29 44.70
C PRO A 32 -8.29 1.47 43.62
N PRO A 33 -9.01 0.60 42.89
CA PRO A 33 -8.41 -0.26 41.91
C PRO A 33 -7.63 0.62 40.93
N LYS A 34 -6.30 0.51 40.96
CA LYS A 34 -5.48 1.07 39.89
C LYS A 34 -6.06 0.57 38.59
N GLU A 35 -6.01 1.43 37.59
CA GLU A 35 -6.44 1.17 36.20
C GLU A 35 -6.48 -0.31 35.85
N ARG A 36 -7.69 -0.86 35.74
CA ARG A 36 -7.89 -2.32 35.68
C ARG A 36 -7.71 -2.85 34.26
N VAL A 37 -7.67 -1.97 33.26
CA VAL A 37 -7.20 -2.29 31.92
C VAL A 37 -5.77 -1.74 31.80
N SER A 38 -4.77 -2.61 31.94
CA SER A 38 -3.37 -2.20 32.09
C SER A 38 -2.69 -1.75 30.80
N GLN A 39 -3.32 -1.98 29.66
CA GLN A 39 -2.72 -1.71 28.37
C GLN A 39 -3.05 -0.29 27.92
N ARG A 40 -2.03 0.46 27.51
CA ARG A 40 -2.18 1.75 26.84
C ARG A 40 -2.10 1.55 25.33
N ALA A 41 -2.97 2.24 24.59
CA ALA A 41 -2.78 2.40 23.16
C ALA A 41 -1.67 3.43 22.91
N GLU A 42 -0.87 3.23 21.89
CA GLU A 42 -0.07 4.29 21.29
C GLU A 42 -0.81 4.83 20.08
N VAL A 43 -1.10 6.13 20.09
CA VAL A 43 -1.83 6.80 19.03
C VAL A 43 -0.86 7.60 18.17
N SER A 44 -1.04 7.48 16.86
CA SER A 44 -0.43 8.32 15.83
C SER A 44 -1.51 8.87 14.91
N GLY A 45 -1.22 9.92 14.18
CA GLY A 45 -2.17 10.46 13.23
C GLY A 45 -1.59 11.64 12.46
N LEU A 46 -2.31 12.01 11.41
CA LEU A 46 -1.94 13.11 10.53
C LEU A 46 -3.19 13.75 9.94
N GLN A 47 -3.07 15.00 9.54
CA GLN A 47 -4.08 15.67 8.74
C GLN A 47 -4.08 15.09 7.32
N ARG A 48 -5.29 14.92 6.77
CA ARG A 48 -5.54 14.50 5.41
C ARG A 48 -6.67 15.35 4.83
N GLY A 49 -6.33 16.34 4.00
CA GLY A 49 -7.32 17.33 3.56
C GLY A 49 -8.05 17.93 4.75
N ASN A 50 -9.37 17.88 4.72
CA ASN A 50 -10.25 18.35 5.81
C ASN A 50 -10.54 17.29 6.89
N THR A 51 -9.66 16.31 7.07
CA THR A 51 -9.83 15.25 8.08
C THR A 51 -8.55 15.02 8.88
N VAL A 52 -8.68 14.40 10.05
CA VAL A 52 -7.55 13.82 10.82
C VAL A 52 -7.72 12.31 10.84
N LYS A 53 -6.76 11.60 10.27
CA LYS A 53 -6.69 10.15 10.37
C LYS A 53 -5.90 9.77 11.61
N ILE A 54 -6.56 9.13 12.57
CA ILE A 54 -6.00 8.65 13.83
C ILE A 54 -5.81 7.14 13.71
N SER A 55 -4.66 6.63 14.12
CA SER A 55 -4.33 5.20 14.05
C SER A 55 -3.67 4.71 15.32
N TRP A 56 -3.94 3.46 15.69
CA TRP A 56 -3.33 2.80 16.85
C TRP A 56 -3.16 1.31 16.59
N LYS A 57 -2.16 0.74 17.24
CA LYS A 57 -1.92 -0.70 17.19
C LYS A 57 -2.66 -1.40 18.32
N MET A 58 -3.44 -2.43 17.99
CA MET A 58 -4.10 -3.27 18.98
C MET A 58 -3.12 -4.24 19.64
N PRO A 59 -3.36 -4.62 20.90
CA PRO A 59 -2.57 -5.65 21.57
C PRO A 59 -2.56 -6.97 20.80
N ALA A 60 -1.53 -7.80 21.04
CA ALA A 60 -1.42 -9.10 20.38
C ALA A 60 -2.58 -10.05 20.76
N ARG A 61 -3.10 -9.94 21.98
CA ARG A 61 -4.21 -10.78 22.48
C ARG A 61 -5.09 -9.97 23.41
N ASN A 62 -6.38 -10.34 23.46
CA ASN A 62 -7.29 -9.86 24.50
C ASN A 62 -7.18 -10.73 25.75
N ALA A 63 -7.54 -10.18 26.90
CA ALA A 63 -7.76 -10.98 28.10
C ALA A 63 -9.03 -11.82 27.96
N GLY A 64 -9.14 -12.92 28.74
CA GLY A 64 -10.32 -13.79 28.71
C GLY A 64 -11.62 -13.03 29.02
N LYS A 65 -12.71 -13.47 28.40
CA LYS A 65 -14.06 -12.93 28.63
C LYS A 65 -14.39 -13.01 30.14
N GLY A 66 -14.87 -11.92 30.72
CA GLY A 66 -15.12 -11.80 32.17
C GLY A 66 -13.94 -11.29 32.98
N SER A 67 -12.73 -11.24 32.45
CA SER A 67 -11.60 -10.56 33.08
C SER A 67 -11.80 -9.03 33.03
N VAL A 68 -11.41 -8.37 34.14
CA VAL A 68 -11.38 -6.89 34.19
C VAL A 68 -10.37 -6.28 33.21
N LEU A 69 -9.44 -7.08 32.68
CA LEU A 69 -8.45 -6.68 31.70
C LEU A 69 -8.95 -6.86 30.26
N ASN A 70 -10.14 -7.47 30.06
CA ASN A 70 -10.72 -7.67 28.73
C ASN A 70 -11.12 -6.33 28.11
N ILE A 71 -10.62 -6.05 26.92
CA ILE A 71 -10.96 -4.84 26.16
C ILE A 71 -12.23 -5.12 25.38
N ASP A 72 -13.28 -4.33 25.62
CA ASP A 72 -14.56 -4.40 24.93
C ASP A 72 -14.74 -3.28 23.91
N ARG A 73 -14.13 -2.10 24.18
CA ARG A 73 -14.22 -0.94 23.31
C ARG A 73 -13.01 -0.02 23.42
N VAL A 74 -12.90 0.87 22.44
CA VAL A 74 -11.99 2.03 22.42
C VAL A 74 -12.82 3.29 22.43
N ASP A 75 -12.60 4.16 23.41
CA ASP A 75 -13.16 5.52 23.44
C ASP A 75 -12.12 6.50 22.87
N ILE A 76 -12.49 7.29 21.85
CA ILE A 76 -11.65 8.30 21.19
C ILE A 76 -12.07 9.66 21.70
N TYR A 77 -11.12 10.40 22.26
CA TYR A 77 -11.31 11.72 22.85
C TYR A 77 -10.65 12.79 22.00
N ARG A 78 -11.29 13.96 21.94
CA ARG A 78 -10.75 15.18 21.32
C ARG A 78 -10.94 16.36 22.26
N LEU A 79 -9.86 17.15 22.44
CA LEU A 79 -9.86 18.48 23.02
C LEU A 79 -9.52 19.48 21.91
N ALA A 80 -10.33 20.51 21.76
CA ALA A 80 -10.03 21.65 20.86
C ALA A 80 -9.74 22.88 21.71
N GLU A 81 -8.63 23.54 21.45
CA GLU A 81 -8.23 24.77 22.15
C GLU A 81 -7.57 25.75 21.17
N PRO A 82 -7.55 27.06 21.50
CA PRO A 82 -6.80 28.03 20.71
C PRO A 82 -5.30 27.67 20.67
N VAL A 83 -4.64 27.91 19.55
CA VAL A 83 -3.17 27.66 19.39
C VAL A 83 -2.37 28.47 20.43
N SER A 84 -2.89 29.63 20.84
CA SER A 84 -2.28 30.49 21.88
C SER A 84 -2.36 29.92 23.30
N ALA A 85 -3.12 28.83 23.52
CA ALA A 85 -3.20 28.24 24.85
C ALA A 85 -1.85 27.65 25.27
N THR A 86 -1.33 28.10 26.41
CA THR A 86 -0.09 27.55 27.01
C THR A 86 -0.43 26.32 27.79
N THR A 87 0.26 25.17 27.51
CA THR A 87 -0.20 23.94 28.13
C THR A 87 0.91 23.00 28.56
N SER A 88 0.99 22.77 29.87
CA SER A 88 1.33 21.47 30.41
C SER A 88 -0.01 20.76 30.66
N LEU A 89 -0.46 19.90 29.75
CA LEU A 89 -1.75 19.20 29.83
C LEU A 89 -1.58 17.92 30.65
N THR A 90 -2.20 17.86 31.82
CA THR A 90 -2.27 16.63 32.63
C THR A 90 -3.36 15.71 32.07
N ALA A 91 -3.34 14.43 32.45
CA ALA A 91 -4.39 13.48 32.08
C ALA A 91 -5.76 13.86 32.72
N GLU A 92 -5.74 14.44 33.90
CA GLU A 92 -6.92 14.95 34.61
C GLU A 92 -7.52 16.17 33.94
N ASP A 93 -6.68 17.15 33.54
CA ASP A 93 -7.10 18.33 32.77
C ASP A 93 -7.71 17.91 31.43
N PHE A 94 -7.04 17.00 30.70
CA PHE A 94 -7.56 16.49 29.45
C PHE A 94 -8.91 15.78 29.65
N ALA A 95 -9.02 14.93 30.68
CA ALA A 95 -10.28 14.20 30.99
C ALA A 95 -11.46 15.12 31.29
N SER A 96 -11.20 16.26 31.96
CA SER A 96 -12.26 17.23 32.33
C SER A 96 -12.72 18.11 31.16
N ARG A 97 -11.83 18.37 30.17
CA ARG A 97 -12.04 19.33 29.06
C ARG A 97 -12.32 18.68 27.72
N SER A 98 -11.96 17.41 27.55
CA SER A 98 -12.13 16.68 26.29
C SER A 98 -13.52 16.05 26.17
N ASN A 99 -13.95 15.82 24.92
CA ASN A 99 -15.17 15.12 24.59
C ASN A 99 -14.86 13.78 23.90
N ILE A 100 -15.69 12.76 24.15
CA ILE A 100 -15.67 11.52 23.37
C ILE A 100 -16.30 11.81 22.02
N ILE A 101 -15.51 11.68 20.94
CA ILE A 101 -15.98 11.88 19.57
C ILE A 101 -16.42 10.58 18.92
N LYS A 102 -15.90 9.44 19.38
CA LYS A 102 -16.27 8.12 18.91
C LYS A 102 -15.98 7.04 19.94
N THR A 103 -16.87 6.06 19.99
CA THR A 103 -16.67 4.79 20.68
C THR A 103 -16.73 3.66 19.65
N LEU A 104 -15.70 2.84 19.61
CA LEU A 104 -15.59 1.68 18.71
C LEU A 104 -15.66 0.42 19.55
N LYS A 105 -16.60 -0.48 19.22
CA LYS A 105 -16.63 -1.82 19.80
C LYS A 105 -15.47 -2.63 19.24
N ILE A 106 -14.82 -3.40 20.09
CA ILE A 106 -13.69 -4.27 19.73
C ILE A 106 -14.16 -5.71 19.71
N VAL A 107 -13.77 -6.45 18.68
CA VAL A 107 -14.01 -7.87 18.51
C VAL A 107 -12.70 -8.66 18.53
N ASP A 108 -12.77 -9.97 18.73
CA ASP A 108 -11.57 -10.82 18.85
C ASP A 108 -10.66 -10.72 17.62
N ASP A 109 -11.22 -10.52 16.43
CA ASP A 109 -10.49 -10.35 15.18
C ASP A 109 -9.69 -9.04 15.09
N ASP A 110 -9.96 -8.05 15.92
CA ASP A 110 -9.23 -6.79 15.93
C ASP A 110 -7.85 -6.89 16.59
N PHE A 111 -7.60 -7.97 17.33
CA PHE A 111 -6.32 -8.23 18.01
C PHE A 111 -5.24 -8.77 17.04
N GLY A 112 -4.14 -9.25 17.56
CA GLY A 112 -3.02 -9.75 16.75
C GLY A 112 -2.05 -8.65 16.28
N GLY A 113 -2.04 -7.50 16.94
CA GLY A 113 -1.20 -6.37 16.55
C GLY A 113 -1.72 -5.62 15.33
N LYS A 114 -2.99 -5.80 14.96
CA LYS A 114 -3.62 -5.06 13.87
C LYS A 114 -3.62 -3.55 14.14
N ILE A 115 -3.51 -2.78 13.08
CA ILE A 115 -3.65 -1.32 13.13
C ILE A 115 -5.10 -0.98 12.84
N LEU A 116 -5.76 -0.39 13.82
CA LEU A 116 -7.08 0.20 13.67
C LEU A 116 -6.95 1.70 13.41
N SER A 117 -7.96 2.29 12.79
CA SER A 117 -7.99 3.73 12.51
C SER A 117 -9.39 4.30 12.62
N TYR A 118 -9.43 5.60 12.87
CA TYR A 118 -10.64 6.42 12.84
C TYR A 118 -10.33 7.72 12.11
N THR A 119 -11.27 8.21 11.32
CA THR A 119 -11.15 9.49 10.62
C THR A 119 -12.12 10.48 11.26
N ASP A 120 -11.57 11.58 11.76
CA ASP A 120 -12.32 12.70 12.33
C ASP A 120 -12.43 13.82 11.29
N GLU A 121 -13.64 14.25 10.99
CA GLU A 121 -13.89 15.37 10.09
C GLU A 121 -13.62 16.70 10.80
N LEU A 122 -12.84 17.57 10.15
CA LEU A 122 -12.48 18.86 10.71
C LEU A 122 -13.62 19.86 10.47
N GLN A 123 -14.27 20.27 11.56
CA GLN A 123 -15.25 21.35 11.56
C GLN A 123 -14.62 22.74 11.64
N PHE A 124 -13.29 22.80 11.80
CA PHE A 124 -12.53 24.02 12.09
C PHE A 124 -11.55 24.38 10.97
N ALA A 125 -11.88 24.05 9.73
CA ALA A 125 -11.06 24.48 8.59
C ALA A 125 -10.87 26.01 8.67
N SER A 126 -9.62 26.45 8.52
CA SER A 126 -9.21 27.87 8.59
C SER A 126 -9.27 28.54 9.98
N GLN A 127 -9.55 27.81 11.05
CA GLN A 127 -9.43 28.35 12.41
C GLN A 127 -8.08 27.99 13.02
N ALA A 128 -7.47 28.91 13.74
CA ALA A 128 -6.23 28.67 14.48
C ALA A 128 -6.52 27.88 15.76
N VAL A 129 -6.75 26.59 15.62
CA VAL A 129 -7.04 25.67 16.70
C VAL A 129 -5.98 24.57 16.79
N ARG A 130 -5.74 24.13 18.02
CA ARG A 130 -4.97 22.95 18.32
C ARG A 130 -5.94 21.85 18.74
N LEU A 131 -5.88 20.71 18.05
CA LEU A 131 -6.65 19.52 18.37
C LEU A 131 -5.74 18.52 19.07
N ILE A 132 -6.17 18.07 20.24
CA ILE A 132 -5.45 17.08 21.04
C ILE A 132 -6.33 15.84 21.11
N TYR A 133 -5.80 14.71 20.64
CA TYR A 133 -6.49 13.43 20.64
C TYR A 133 -5.84 12.48 21.62
N ALA A 134 -6.65 11.66 22.26
CA ALA A 134 -6.20 10.52 23.02
C ALA A 134 -7.23 9.38 22.97
N LEU A 135 -6.76 8.17 23.19
CA LEU A 135 -7.58 6.95 23.23
C LEU A 135 -7.57 6.35 24.62
N ARG A 136 -8.68 5.67 24.98
CA ARG A 136 -8.74 4.82 26.17
C ARG A 136 -9.42 3.50 25.85
N PHE A 137 -8.80 2.40 26.24
CA PHE A 137 -9.48 1.11 26.27
C PHE A 137 -10.45 1.05 27.46
N ALA A 138 -11.58 0.41 27.26
CA ALA A 138 -12.53 0.13 28.32
C ALA A 138 -13.03 -1.31 28.24
N ASN A 139 -13.34 -1.91 29.42
CA ASN A 139 -13.94 -3.23 29.48
C ASN A 139 -15.48 -3.15 29.45
N ALA A 140 -16.15 -4.31 29.42
CA ALA A 140 -17.61 -4.39 29.39
C ALA A 140 -18.29 -3.77 30.65
N ALA A 141 -17.60 -3.71 31.79
CA ALA A 141 -18.08 -3.06 33.01
C ALA A 141 -17.87 -1.52 32.98
N GLY A 142 -17.34 -0.96 31.89
CA GLY A 142 -17.08 0.47 31.78
C GLY A 142 -15.82 0.97 32.49
N GLN A 143 -15.00 0.09 33.03
CA GLN A 143 -13.73 0.46 33.66
C GLN A 143 -12.73 0.77 32.55
N LYS A 144 -11.98 1.87 32.73
CA LYS A 144 -11.12 2.45 31.70
C LYS A 144 -9.64 2.24 32.03
N ALA A 145 -8.82 2.09 30.96
CA ALA A 145 -7.37 2.18 31.06
C ALA A 145 -6.92 3.64 31.22
N ALA A 146 -5.62 3.86 31.39
CA ALA A 146 -5.02 5.18 31.22
C ALA A 146 -5.21 5.67 29.79
N PHE A 147 -5.10 6.97 29.58
CA PHE A 147 -5.04 7.53 28.23
C PHE A 147 -3.79 7.06 27.49
N SER A 148 -3.88 6.99 26.17
CA SER A 148 -2.71 6.92 25.28
C SER A 148 -1.79 8.12 25.49
N ASN A 149 -0.70 8.20 24.71
CA ASN A 149 -0.05 9.46 24.46
C ASN A 149 -1.04 10.48 23.87
N PHE A 150 -0.76 11.77 24.01
CA PHE A 150 -1.51 12.83 23.37
C PHE A 150 -0.97 13.06 21.95
N LEU A 151 -1.85 12.93 20.97
CA LEU A 151 -1.60 13.30 19.58
C LEU A 151 -2.05 14.75 19.40
N VAL A 152 -1.12 15.63 19.07
CA VAL A 152 -1.39 17.06 18.84
C VAL A 152 -1.38 17.32 17.34
N ILE A 153 -2.45 17.93 16.83
CA ILE A 153 -2.59 18.36 15.42
C ILE A 153 -3.01 19.82 15.42
N GLU A 154 -2.27 20.64 14.69
CA GLU A 154 -2.66 22.02 14.37
C GLU A 154 -3.08 22.06 12.90
N PRO A 155 -4.40 21.96 12.60
CA PRO A 155 -4.84 21.81 11.22
C PRO A 155 -4.47 23.00 10.35
N ALA A 156 -3.88 22.73 9.19
CA ALA A 156 -3.66 23.73 8.16
C ALA A 156 -4.92 23.90 7.33
N GLY A 157 -5.41 25.12 7.22
CA GLY A 157 -6.60 25.43 6.39
C GLY A 157 -6.26 25.59 4.92
N ARG A 158 -5.08 26.14 4.61
CA ARG A 158 -4.60 26.33 3.22
C ARG A 158 -3.92 25.08 2.66
N VAL A 159 -4.66 24.00 2.61
CA VAL A 159 -4.22 22.75 1.97
C VAL A 159 -4.97 22.64 0.65
N ALA A 160 -4.27 22.34 -0.44
CA ALA A 160 -4.89 22.13 -1.75
C ALA A 160 -5.98 21.05 -1.67
N ALA A 161 -7.10 21.25 -2.33
CA ALA A 161 -8.12 20.23 -2.48
C ALA A 161 -7.57 19.02 -3.25
N GLU A 162 -8.33 17.93 -3.30
CA GLU A 162 -7.97 16.73 -4.05
C GLU A 162 -7.92 16.99 -5.56
N PRO A 163 -7.03 16.31 -6.29
CA PRO A 163 -7.05 16.27 -7.75
C PRO A 163 -8.34 15.58 -8.23
N THR A 164 -8.78 15.91 -9.43
CA THR A 164 -10.01 15.36 -10.02
C THR A 164 -9.74 14.74 -11.39
N ALA A 165 -10.71 14.02 -11.94
CA ALA A 165 -10.66 13.43 -13.28
C ALA A 165 -9.41 12.61 -13.55
N LEU A 166 -8.95 11.80 -12.55
CA LEU A 166 -7.87 10.85 -12.77
C LEU A 166 -8.30 9.83 -13.83
N ALA A 167 -7.49 9.73 -14.88
CA ALA A 167 -7.66 8.83 -16.02
C ALA A 167 -6.33 8.15 -16.36
N SER A 168 -6.36 7.12 -17.20
CA SER A 168 -5.17 6.43 -17.68
C SER A 168 -5.20 6.15 -19.17
N GLU A 169 -4.01 6.13 -19.77
CA GLU A 169 -3.73 5.58 -21.09
C GLU A 169 -2.75 4.42 -20.92
N LEU A 170 -3.03 3.29 -21.58
CA LEU A 170 -2.17 2.11 -21.58
C LEU A 170 -1.31 2.10 -22.85
N SER A 171 -0.02 1.80 -22.67
CA SER A 171 0.92 1.46 -23.76
C SER A 171 1.61 0.14 -23.46
N GLN A 172 2.41 -0.38 -24.40
CA GLN A 172 3.19 -1.61 -24.23
C GLN A 172 4.04 -1.61 -22.95
N ASP A 173 4.58 -0.46 -22.56
CA ASP A 173 5.60 -0.33 -21.52
C ASP A 173 5.20 0.58 -20.36
N ALA A 174 3.97 1.16 -20.38
CA ALA A 174 3.53 2.03 -19.29
C ALA A 174 2.01 2.17 -19.17
N VAL A 175 1.57 2.36 -17.92
CA VAL A 175 0.29 2.99 -17.59
C VAL A 175 0.56 4.47 -17.33
N THR A 176 0.09 5.33 -18.21
CA THR A 176 0.22 6.79 -18.07
C THR A 176 -1.03 7.35 -17.43
N LEU A 177 -0.88 7.90 -16.24
CA LEU A 177 -1.95 8.57 -15.47
C LEU A 177 -1.99 10.06 -15.81
N SER A 178 -3.17 10.65 -15.83
CA SER A 178 -3.38 12.10 -15.97
C SER A 178 -4.54 12.54 -15.09
N TRP A 179 -4.49 13.78 -14.57
CA TRP A 179 -5.53 14.33 -13.69
C TRP A 179 -5.66 15.84 -13.85
N THR A 180 -6.73 16.39 -13.29
CA THR A 180 -6.96 17.82 -13.21
C THR A 180 -6.50 18.37 -11.86
N SER A 181 -5.72 19.45 -11.89
CA SER A 181 -5.26 20.18 -10.71
C SER A 181 -6.43 20.73 -9.91
N PRO A 182 -6.37 20.79 -8.57
CA PRO A 182 -7.39 21.43 -7.76
C PRO A 182 -7.54 22.92 -8.08
N ALA A 183 -8.77 23.42 -8.07
CA ALA A 183 -9.08 24.81 -8.36
C ALA A 183 -8.92 25.75 -7.14
N ALA A 184 -8.98 25.18 -5.92
CA ALA A 184 -8.92 25.92 -4.66
C ALA A 184 -8.30 25.09 -3.54
N ASN A 185 -8.03 25.72 -2.41
CA ASN A 185 -7.72 25.05 -1.15
C ASN A 185 -9.00 24.47 -0.53
N ILE A 186 -8.85 23.57 0.46
CA ILE A 186 -9.99 22.95 1.17
C ILE A 186 -10.92 23.98 1.87
N ASP A 187 -10.40 25.15 2.19
CA ASP A 187 -11.15 26.27 2.76
C ASP A 187 -11.77 27.20 1.70
N GLY A 188 -11.67 26.84 0.42
CA GLY A 188 -12.17 27.61 -0.71
C GLY A 188 -11.29 28.80 -1.13
N THR A 189 -10.16 29.03 -0.44
CA THR A 189 -9.27 30.16 -0.77
C THR A 189 -8.38 29.88 -1.98
N THR A 190 -7.94 30.96 -2.63
CA THR A 190 -6.94 30.98 -3.71
C THR A 190 -5.86 32.01 -3.39
N PRO A 191 -4.64 31.91 -3.93
CA PRO A 191 -4.13 30.84 -4.82
C PRO A 191 -4.01 29.50 -4.11
N VAL A 192 -4.01 28.41 -4.90
CA VAL A 192 -3.87 27.06 -4.38
C VAL A 192 -2.49 26.87 -3.76
N SER A 193 -2.43 26.38 -2.52
CA SER A 193 -1.20 26.08 -1.79
C SER A 193 -0.70 24.70 -2.16
N LEU A 194 -0.07 24.55 -3.33
CA LEU A 194 0.32 23.28 -3.91
C LEU A 194 1.84 23.18 -4.05
N LEU A 195 2.45 22.12 -3.46
CA LEU A 195 3.84 21.75 -3.66
C LEU A 195 3.99 20.73 -4.82
N GLY A 196 2.96 19.92 -5.07
CA GLY A 196 2.97 18.89 -6.06
C GLY A 196 1.97 17.78 -5.73
N TYR A 197 2.18 16.60 -6.32
CA TYR A 197 1.29 15.45 -6.21
C TYR A 197 2.04 14.20 -5.77
N ASN A 198 1.35 13.38 -5.00
CA ASN A 198 1.74 12.02 -4.67
C ASN A 198 0.81 11.03 -5.37
N VAL A 199 1.41 10.09 -6.10
CA VAL A 199 0.71 9.05 -6.87
C VAL A 199 0.80 7.73 -6.13
N TYR A 200 -0.34 7.07 -5.98
CA TYR A 200 -0.46 5.83 -5.22
C TYR A 200 -1.01 4.71 -6.08
N ARG A 201 -0.54 3.48 -5.82
CA ARG A 201 -1.03 2.25 -6.43
C ARG A 201 -1.25 1.18 -5.37
N SER A 202 -2.36 0.45 -5.49
CA SER A 202 -2.64 -0.78 -4.74
C SER A 202 -3.03 -1.91 -5.70
N THR A 203 -2.89 -3.15 -5.28
CA THR A 203 -3.39 -4.34 -5.99
C THR A 203 -4.73 -4.83 -5.42
N SER A 204 -5.26 -4.17 -4.40
CA SER A 204 -6.54 -4.46 -3.77
C SER A 204 -7.05 -3.21 -3.06
N GLU A 205 -8.35 -2.97 -3.05
CA GLU A 205 -8.97 -1.88 -2.27
C GLU A 205 -8.68 -1.97 -0.77
N LYS A 206 -8.47 -3.18 -0.25
CA LYS A 206 -8.27 -3.46 1.18
C LYS A 206 -6.81 -3.39 1.63
N GLN A 207 -5.85 -3.34 0.70
CA GLN A 207 -4.44 -3.27 1.03
C GLN A 207 -3.96 -1.82 1.04
N PRO A 208 -2.98 -1.48 1.91
CA PRO A 208 -2.36 -0.17 1.87
C PRO A 208 -1.77 0.12 0.48
N ALA A 209 -2.09 1.27 -0.07
CA ALA A 209 -1.52 1.70 -1.33
C ALA A 209 -0.04 2.08 -1.16
N ARG A 210 0.76 1.76 -2.17
CA ARG A 210 2.17 2.13 -2.26
C ARG A 210 2.31 3.48 -2.96
N LEU A 211 3.11 4.37 -2.39
CA LEU A 211 3.55 5.60 -3.04
C LEU A 211 4.52 5.26 -4.18
N LEU A 212 4.29 5.79 -5.36
CA LEU A 212 5.08 5.52 -6.57
C LEU A 212 6.21 6.54 -6.80
N ASN A 213 6.00 7.80 -6.45
CA ASN A 213 7.01 8.86 -6.59
C ASN A 213 7.74 9.10 -5.26
N LYS A 214 9.04 9.40 -5.32
CA LYS A 214 9.88 9.65 -4.12
C LYS A 214 9.67 11.05 -3.53
N THR A 215 9.42 12.02 -4.39
CA THR A 215 9.15 13.42 -4.05
C THR A 215 7.89 13.86 -4.78
N PRO A 216 7.10 14.82 -4.25
CA PRO A 216 5.94 15.35 -4.95
C PRO A 216 6.32 15.84 -6.35
N ILE A 217 5.53 15.44 -7.36
CA ILE A 217 5.71 15.87 -8.75
C ILE A 217 4.83 17.09 -9.04
N THR A 218 5.29 17.98 -9.90
CA THR A 218 4.57 19.22 -10.23
C THR A 218 3.65 19.08 -11.43
N GLU A 219 3.94 18.11 -12.29
CA GLU A 219 3.14 17.79 -13.48
C GLU A 219 1.84 17.08 -13.08
N THR A 220 0.80 17.23 -13.90
CA THR A 220 -0.48 16.54 -13.75
C THR A 220 -0.51 15.23 -14.55
N ARG A 221 0.65 14.61 -14.73
CA ARG A 221 0.85 13.35 -15.45
C ARG A 221 1.92 12.52 -14.75
N PHE A 222 1.74 11.21 -14.75
CA PHE A 222 2.70 10.24 -14.18
C PHE A 222 2.73 8.99 -15.03
N ARG A 223 3.92 8.43 -15.26
CA ARG A 223 4.14 7.22 -16.03
C ARG A 223 4.58 6.10 -15.09
N ASP A 224 3.74 5.06 -14.95
CA ASP A 224 4.08 3.84 -14.21
C ASP A 224 4.55 2.77 -15.20
N GLU A 225 5.85 2.49 -15.18
CA GLU A 225 6.51 1.49 -16.03
C GLU A 225 6.66 0.12 -15.33
N PHE A 226 6.17 0.00 -14.10
CA PHE A 226 6.33 -1.20 -13.27
C PHE A 226 4.97 -1.86 -13.02
N PHE A 227 4.31 -2.28 -14.06
CA PHE A 227 3.04 -3.01 -14.00
C PHE A 227 3.17 -4.36 -14.72
N ASP A 228 2.20 -5.25 -14.48
CA ASP A 228 2.06 -6.53 -15.16
C ASP A 228 0.72 -6.54 -15.90
N PHE A 229 0.70 -7.01 -17.13
CA PHE A 229 -0.54 -7.26 -17.85
C PHE A 229 -1.39 -8.32 -17.14
N GLY A 230 -2.70 -8.19 -17.21
CA GLY A 230 -3.67 -9.10 -16.59
C GLY A 230 -3.85 -8.93 -15.08
N LYS A 231 -3.03 -8.12 -14.41
CA LYS A 231 -3.12 -7.85 -12.98
C LYS A 231 -3.97 -6.62 -12.70
N GLN A 232 -4.79 -6.67 -11.66
CA GLN A 232 -5.65 -5.57 -11.27
C GLN A 232 -4.89 -4.57 -10.41
N TYR A 233 -5.10 -3.27 -10.69
CA TYR A 233 -4.53 -2.15 -9.97
C TYR A 233 -5.58 -1.09 -9.65
N PHE A 234 -5.38 -0.41 -8.52
CA PHE A 234 -6.15 0.73 -8.06
C PHE A 234 -5.21 1.91 -7.90
N TYR A 235 -5.43 2.98 -8.64
CA TYR A 235 -4.63 4.20 -8.57
C TYR A 235 -5.43 5.34 -7.99
N PHE A 236 -4.75 6.21 -7.25
CA PHE A 236 -5.26 7.51 -6.88
C PHE A 236 -4.11 8.50 -6.70
N VAL A 237 -4.44 9.78 -6.73
CA VAL A 237 -3.49 10.88 -6.59
C VAL A 237 -3.94 11.79 -5.45
N ARG A 238 -2.98 12.38 -4.73
CA ARG A 238 -3.22 13.38 -3.71
C ARG A 238 -2.40 14.61 -4.00
N SER A 239 -2.97 15.79 -3.76
CA SER A 239 -2.22 17.04 -3.70
C SER A 239 -1.38 17.08 -2.44
N VAL A 240 -0.23 17.72 -2.49
CA VAL A 240 0.67 17.94 -1.35
C VAL A 240 0.83 19.44 -1.14
N SER A 241 0.65 19.86 0.11
CA SER A 241 0.78 21.26 0.55
C SER A 241 1.70 21.35 1.75
N LEU A 242 2.11 22.57 2.15
CA LEU A 242 2.77 22.79 3.43
C LEU A 242 1.72 22.93 4.55
N GLY A 243 1.90 22.19 5.62
CA GLY A 243 1.13 22.32 6.85
C GLY A 243 1.58 23.49 7.72
N THR A 244 0.94 23.65 8.88
CA THR A 244 1.18 24.75 9.82
C THR A 244 2.61 24.73 10.36
N GLY A 245 3.20 23.55 10.61
CA GLY A 245 4.58 23.35 11.07
C GLY A 245 5.60 23.18 9.94
N SER A 246 5.22 23.50 8.68
CA SER A 246 6.03 23.27 7.48
C SER A 246 6.23 21.78 7.11
N GLU A 247 5.49 20.87 7.74
CA GLU A 247 5.43 19.47 7.33
C GLU A 247 4.53 19.31 6.08
N PRO A 248 4.79 18.32 5.22
CA PRO A 248 3.90 18.02 4.09
C PRO A 248 2.54 17.51 4.57
N VAL A 249 1.46 18.13 4.07
CA VAL A 249 0.08 17.68 4.27
C VAL A 249 -0.52 17.29 2.93
N GLU A 250 -1.10 16.09 2.85
CA GLU A 250 -1.76 15.62 1.65
C GLU A 250 -3.28 15.87 1.70
N SER A 251 -3.88 16.07 0.53
CA SER A 251 -5.34 16.06 0.37
C SER A 251 -5.96 14.68 0.62
N THR A 252 -7.27 14.59 0.57
CA THR A 252 -7.99 13.35 0.30
C THR A 252 -7.62 12.79 -1.07
N GLU A 253 -8.05 11.56 -1.36
CA GLU A 253 -7.78 10.92 -2.65
C GLU A 253 -8.58 11.59 -3.78
N SER A 254 -8.00 11.64 -4.99
CA SER A 254 -8.77 11.78 -6.23
C SER A 254 -9.84 10.68 -6.34
N ASN A 255 -10.60 10.65 -7.43
CA ASN A 255 -11.32 9.43 -7.78
C ASN A 255 -10.33 8.23 -7.84
N ILE A 256 -10.77 7.08 -7.33
CA ILE A 256 -10.01 5.82 -7.46
C ILE A 256 -10.21 5.30 -8.87
N LEU A 257 -9.12 5.07 -9.58
CA LEU A 257 -9.09 4.50 -10.92
C LEU A 257 -8.72 3.02 -10.82
N GLU A 258 -9.68 2.15 -11.12
CA GLU A 258 -9.48 0.71 -11.21
C GLU A 258 -9.14 0.34 -12.64
N ILE A 259 -8.03 -0.37 -12.85
CA ILE A 259 -7.63 -0.87 -14.16
C ILE A 259 -7.11 -2.31 -14.06
N LYS A 260 -7.33 -3.04 -15.15
CA LYS A 260 -6.70 -4.33 -15.41
C LYS A 260 -6.07 -4.25 -16.80
N PRO A 261 -4.79 -3.84 -16.91
CA PRO A 261 -4.12 -3.73 -18.20
C PRO A 261 -4.19 -5.05 -18.96
N LEU A 262 -4.72 -5.02 -20.18
CA LEU A 262 -4.71 -6.16 -21.08
C LEU A 262 -3.66 -5.92 -22.16
N ASP A 263 -2.87 -6.94 -22.45
CA ASP A 263 -1.90 -6.88 -23.51
C ASP A 263 -2.58 -7.08 -24.87
N THR A 264 -2.69 -6.00 -25.61
CA THR A 264 -3.24 -5.95 -26.96
C THR A 264 -2.21 -5.40 -27.97
N PHE A 265 -0.97 -5.27 -27.55
CA PHE A 265 0.09 -4.65 -28.31
C PHE A 265 0.88 -5.73 -29.06
N ALA A 266 0.75 -5.73 -30.39
CA ALA A 266 1.53 -6.64 -31.22
C ALA A 266 3.03 -6.27 -31.16
N PRO A 267 3.93 -7.28 -31.17
CA PRO A 267 5.37 -7.04 -31.28
C PRO A 267 5.74 -6.27 -32.54
N THR A 268 6.94 -5.69 -32.57
CA THR A 268 7.52 -5.16 -33.80
C THR A 268 7.79 -6.29 -34.81
N ALA A 269 7.76 -6.00 -36.09
CA ALA A 269 8.08 -6.99 -37.10
C ALA A 269 9.54 -7.45 -36.97
N PRO A 270 9.84 -8.76 -37.13
CA PRO A 270 11.21 -9.25 -37.13
C PRO A 270 12.07 -8.51 -38.17
N ALA A 271 13.31 -8.19 -37.78
CA ALA A 271 14.21 -7.36 -38.61
C ALA A 271 15.61 -7.99 -38.78
N ALA A 272 16.45 -7.38 -39.61
CA ALA A 272 17.83 -7.81 -39.90
C ALA A 272 17.89 -9.30 -40.31
N ILE A 273 17.01 -9.67 -41.23
CA ILE A 273 16.95 -11.03 -41.76
C ILE A 273 18.09 -11.26 -42.74
N THR A 274 18.86 -12.32 -42.52
CA THR A 274 19.98 -12.74 -43.37
C THR A 274 19.79 -14.18 -43.82
N LEU A 275 19.99 -14.44 -45.10
CA LEU A 275 19.92 -15.76 -45.66
C LEU A 275 21.34 -16.26 -46.01
N ALA A 276 21.58 -17.56 -45.77
CA ALA A 276 22.83 -18.20 -46.14
C ALA A 276 22.54 -19.56 -46.81
N VAL A 277 23.04 -19.72 -48.03
CA VAL A 277 22.89 -20.97 -48.80
C VAL A 277 23.87 -22.01 -48.29
N GLY A 278 23.35 -23.20 -47.95
CA GLY A 278 24.13 -24.42 -47.72
C GLY A 278 24.01 -25.40 -48.88
N GLN A 279 24.50 -26.62 -48.69
CA GLN A 279 24.53 -27.64 -49.75
C GLN A 279 23.12 -28.05 -50.23
N ASP A 280 22.16 -28.22 -49.34
CA ASP A 280 20.77 -28.58 -49.68
C ASP A 280 19.78 -27.86 -48.72
N LEU A 281 20.12 -26.62 -48.32
CA LEU A 281 19.32 -25.85 -47.38
C LEU A 281 19.55 -24.35 -47.53
N ILE A 282 18.59 -23.57 -47.06
CA ILE A 282 18.74 -22.14 -46.81
C ILE A 282 18.65 -21.91 -45.31
N SER A 283 19.70 -21.35 -44.72
CA SER A 283 19.69 -20.92 -43.30
C SER A 283 19.18 -19.49 -43.23
N ILE A 284 18.24 -19.25 -42.33
CA ILE A 284 17.59 -17.97 -42.07
C ILE A 284 18.03 -17.53 -40.68
N PHE A 285 18.60 -16.33 -40.55
CA PHE A 285 18.99 -15.69 -39.32
C PHE A 285 18.29 -14.33 -39.22
N PHE A 286 17.94 -13.91 -38.00
CA PHE A 286 17.31 -12.62 -37.80
C PHE A 286 17.62 -12.08 -36.40
N ALA A 287 17.45 -10.78 -36.17
CA ALA A 287 17.60 -10.18 -34.85
C ALA A 287 16.43 -10.60 -33.92
N THR A 288 16.74 -10.83 -32.65
CA THR A 288 15.69 -10.98 -31.66
C THR A 288 14.97 -9.65 -31.44
N ASN A 289 13.68 -9.71 -31.31
CA ASN A 289 12.87 -8.53 -31.00
C ASN A 289 13.25 -7.92 -29.65
N PRO A 290 13.12 -6.59 -29.48
CA PRO A 290 13.45 -5.90 -28.21
C PRO A 290 12.41 -6.12 -27.11
N GLU A 291 11.18 -6.51 -27.45
CA GLU A 291 10.10 -6.76 -26.51
C GLU A 291 10.43 -7.97 -25.63
N LYS A 292 10.11 -7.87 -24.34
CA LYS A 292 10.49 -8.87 -23.32
C LYS A 292 9.57 -10.09 -23.30
N ASP A 293 8.43 -9.99 -23.91
CA ASP A 293 7.33 -10.94 -23.89
C ASP A 293 7.16 -11.77 -25.15
N ILE A 294 8.16 -11.74 -26.05
CA ILE A 294 8.15 -12.56 -27.27
C ILE A 294 8.08 -14.04 -26.90
N LYS A 295 7.06 -14.71 -27.43
CA LYS A 295 6.87 -16.15 -27.32
C LYS A 295 7.61 -16.91 -28.41
N GLY A 296 7.71 -16.34 -29.60
CA GLY A 296 8.42 -16.95 -30.72
C GLY A 296 8.02 -16.40 -32.09
N TYR A 297 8.52 -17.08 -33.12
CA TYR A 297 8.44 -16.62 -34.50
C TYR A 297 7.79 -17.65 -35.41
N LYS A 298 7.14 -17.17 -36.47
CA LYS A 298 6.69 -17.98 -37.60
C LYS A 298 7.42 -17.55 -38.85
N ILE A 299 7.79 -18.53 -39.67
CA ILE A 299 8.49 -18.33 -40.96
C ILE A 299 7.62 -18.84 -42.08
N TYR A 300 7.44 -17.98 -43.07
CA TYR A 300 6.62 -18.25 -44.25
C TYR A 300 7.50 -18.19 -45.50
N ARG A 301 7.20 -19.03 -46.50
CA ARG A 301 7.95 -19.16 -47.74
C ARG A 301 7.01 -19.17 -48.95
N SER A 302 7.48 -18.60 -50.06
CA SER A 302 6.89 -18.75 -51.39
C SER A 302 7.98 -18.84 -52.44
N THR A 303 7.63 -19.38 -53.61
CA THR A 303 8.46 -19.28 -54.87
C THR A 303 7.95 -18.16 -55.76
N ASP A 304 6.86 -17.51 -55.41
CA ASP A 304 6.29 -16.36 -56.08
C ASP A 304 6.14 -15.19 -55.11
N LYS A 305 6.89 -14.09 -55.35
CA LYS A 305 6.88 -12.91 -54.46
C LYS A 305 5.56 -12.12 -54.51
N ASP A 306 4.84 -12.23 -55.65
CA ASP A 306 3.63 -11.46 -55.90
C ASP A 306 2.36 -12.21 -55.40
N LEU A 307 2.54 -13.45 -54.90
CA LEU A 307 1.47 -14.21 -54.25
C LEU A 307 1.02 -13.53 -52.96
N ASP A 308 -0.28 -13.49 -52.73
CA ASP A 308 -0.85 -13.01 -51.46
C ASP A 308 -0.19 -13.71 -50.25
N LEU A 309 0.25 -12.92 -49.25
CA LEU A 309 1.00 -13.42 -48.08
C LEU A 309 0.23 -14.51 -47.32
N THR A 310 -1.10 -14.46 -47.32
CA THR A 310 -1.94 -15.46 -46.67
C THR A 310 -1.87 -16.85 -47.29
N LYS A 311 -1.34 -16.94 -48.51
CA LYS A 311 -1.18 -18.19 -49.26
C LYS A 311 0.24 -18.75 -49.21
N TRP A 312 1.16 -18.06 -48.52
CA TRP A 312 2.53 -18.54 -48.39
C TRP A 312 2.58 -19.76 -47.47
N GLN A 313 3.50 -20.67 -47.77
CA GLN A 313 3.70 -21.89 -46.97
C GLN A 313 4.27 -21.55 -45.59
N LEU A 314 3.59 -21.95 -44.53
CA LEU A 314 4.11 -21.89 -43.17
C LEU A 314 5.15 -23.00 -42.97
N LEU A 315 6.42 -22.63 -42.70
CA LEU A 315 7.52 -23.58 -42.43
C LEU A 315 7.61 -24.01 -40.99
N THR A 316 7.15 -23.18 -40.04
CA THR A 316 7.23 -23.40 -38.61
C THR A 316 5.82 -23.50 -38.00
N PRO A 317 5.15 -24.66 -38.06
CA PRO A 317 3.81 -24.83 -37.47
C PRO A 317 3.80 -24.46 -35.98
N GLU A 318 4.81 -24.89 -35.23
CA GLU A 318 5.08 -24.46 -33.87
C GLU A 318 5.91 -23.18 -33.87
N LEU A 319 5.74 -22.34 -32.83
CA LEU A 319 6.52 -21.13 -32.66
C LEU A 319 8.00 -21.46 -32.47
N LEU A 320 8.86 -20.80 -33.23
CA LEU A 320 10.30 -20.92 -33.14
C LEU A 320 10.83 -20.00 -32.03
N GLU A 321 11.35 -20.54 -30.95
CA GLU A 321 11.86 -19.76 -29.80
C GLU A 321 13.29 -19.20 -30.00
N ARG A 322 13.94 -19.55 -31.12
CA ARG A 322 15.29 -19.13 -31.47
C ARG A 322 15.27 -18.22 -32.71
N ASN A 323 16.32 -17.46 -32.91
CA ASN A 323 16.48 -16.50 -34.01
C ASN A 323 17.16 -17.08 -35.26
N SER A 324 17.07 -18.39 -35.47
CA SER A 324 17.61 -19.07 -36.64
C SER A 324 16.78 -20.29 -37.02
N PHE A 325 16.64 -20.53 -38.32
CA PHE A 325 15.93 -21.66 -38.93
C PHE A 325 16.66 -22.20 -40.12
N GLN A 326 16.55 -23.49 -40.43
CA GLN A 326 17.08 -24.12 -41.63
C GLN A 326 15.95 -24.71 -42.45
N ASP A 327 15.72 -24.12 -43.61
CA ASP A 327 14.82 -24.69 -44.59
C ASP A 327 15.57 -25.77 -45.42
N LYS A 328 15.26 -27.03 -45.13
CA LYS A 328 15.85 -28.20 -45.83
C LYS A 328 14.94 -28.75 -46.90
N THR A 329 13.88 -28.03 -47.27
CA THR A 329 12.88 -28.45 -48.26
C THR A 329 13.02 -27.65 -49.56
N VAL A 330 14.18 -27.06 -49.79
CA VAL A 330 14.51 -26.28 -50.97
C VAL A 330 15.07 -27.16 -52.09
N GLU A 331 14.84 -26.76 -53.35
CA GLU A 331 15.27 -27.51 -54.53
C GLU A 331 16.29 -26.69 -55.32
N SER A 332 17.26 -27.39 -55.95
CA SER A 332 18.30 -26.81 -56.80
C SER A 332 17.70 -25.97 -57.94
N GLY A 333 18.29 -24.80 -58.19
CA GLY A 333 17.88 -23.86 -59.24
C GLY A 333 16.63 -23.04 -58.98
N LYS A 334 15.97 -23.22 -57.82
CA LYS A 334 14.76 -22.46 -57.45
C LYS A 334 15.10 -21.26 -56.59
N GLN A 335 14.37 -20.13 -56.77
CA GLN A 335 14.37 -18.97 -55.94
C GLN A 335 13.26 -19.08 -54.90
N TYR A 336 13.57 -18.69 -53.65
CA TYR A 336 12.64 -18.72 -52.51
C TYR A 336 12.60 -17.36 -51.84
N PHE A 337 11.41 -16.92 -51.50
CA PHE A 337 11.09 -15.71 -50.76
C PHE A 337 10.61 -16.08 -49.37
N TYR A 338 11.02 -15.29 -48.38
CA TYR A 338 10.66 -15.52 -46.97
C TYR A 338 10.18 -14.24 -46.34
N TYR A 339 9.22 -14.36 -45.44
CA TYR A 339 8.92 -13.35 -44.43
C TYR A 339 8.68 -14.03 -43.08
N LEU A 340 8.79 -13.25 -42.00
CA LEU A 340 8.65 -13.69 -40.63
C LEU A 340 7.60 -12.88 -39.91
N THR A 341 6.96 -13.48 -38.89
CA THR A 341 6.15 -12.77 -37.89
C THR A 341 6.62 -13.14 -36.50
N ALA A 342 6.55 -12.20 -35.56
CA ALA A 342 6.73 -12.44 -34.12
C ALA A 342 5.37 -12.60 -33.44
N THR A 343 5.33 -13.42 -32.40
CA THR A 343 4.15 -13.61 -31.55
C THR A 343 4.58 -13.45 -30.10
N ASP A 344 3.82 -12.70 -29.30
CA ASP A 344 4.06 -12.51 -27.88
C ASP A 344 3.36 -13.58 -26.99
N ASN A 345 3.52 -13.45 -25.68
CA ASN A 345 2.90 -14.35 -24.70
C ASN A 345 1.37 -14.19 -24.62
N ALA A 346 0.82 -13.05 -25.00
CA ALA A 346 -0.61 -12.78 -25.05
C ALA A 346 -1.27 -13.34 -26.32
N GLY A 347 -0.45 -13.67 -27.34
CA GLY A 347 -0.90 -14.18 -28.64
C GLY A 347 -1.06 -13.10 -29.71
N ASN A 348 -0.63 -11.85 -29.45
CA ASN A 348 -0.62 -10.81 -30.47
C ASN A 348 0.47 -11.12 -31.49
N VAL A 349 0.19 -10.88 -32.76
CA VAL A 349 1.09 -11.20 -33.89
C VAL A 349 1.54 -9.90 -34.56
N SER A 350 2.83 -9.79 -34.82
CA SER A 350 3.43 -8.64 -35.50
C SER A 350 2.94 -8.50 -36.96
N GLN A 351 3.17 -7.33 -37.51
CA GLN A 351 3.15 -7.22 -38.97
C GLN A 351 4.21 -8.14 -39.60
N PRO A 352 4.03 -8.59 -40.84
CA PRO A 352 5.08 -9.31 -41.58
C PRO A 352 6.38 -8.49 -41.64
N SER A 353 7.50 -9.17 -41.59
CA SER A 353 8.80 -8.58 -41.85
C SER A 353 8.93 -8.13 -43.29
N GLU A 354 10.05 -7.48 -43.63
CA GLU A 354 10.48 -7.36 -45.02
C GLU A 354 10.58 -8.74 -45.67
N ILE A 355 10.31 -8.80 -46.97
CA ILE A 355 10.49 -10.00 -47.78
C ILE A 355 11.95 -10.09 -48.19
N VAL A 356 12.62 -11.16 -47.81
CA VAL A 356 13.99 -11.49 -48.25
C VAL A 356 13.95 -12.68 -49.18
N PHE A 357 14.92 -12.80 -50.06
CA PHE A 357 14.98 -13.92 -50.99
C PHE A 357 16.39 -14.45 -51.21
N GLU A 358 16.45 -15.71 -51.63
CA GLU A 358 17.70 -16.37 -51.98
C GLU A 358 17.43 -17.43 -53.06
N THR A 359 18.45 -17.73 -53.86
CA THR A 359 18.37 -18.70 -54.95
C THR A 359 19.28 -19.88 -54.66
N MET A 360 18.73 -21.09 -54.70
CA MET A 360 19.54 -22.32 -54.61
C MET A 360 20.34 -22.48 -55.91
N PRO A 361 21.67 -22.70 -55.82
CA PRO A 361 22.48 -22.95 -56.99
C PRO A 361 21.96 -24.13 -57.83
N ALA A 362 22.02 -24.00 -59.14
CA ALA A 362 21.80 -25.12 -60.05
C ALA A 362 22.95 -26.12 -59.88
N ARG A 363 22.63 -27.38 -59.82
CA ARG A 363 23.62 -28.47 -59.81
C ARG A 363 23.89 -28.92 -61.22
#